data_db26c6f0147497723cd36b52de5a6ac8
#
_entry.id   db26c6f0147497723cd36b52de5a6ac8
#
_cell.length_a   1.000
_cell.length_b   1.000
_cell.length_c   1.000
_cell.angle_alpha   90.00
_cell.angle_beta   90.00
_cell.angle_gamma   90.00
#
_symmetry.space_group_name_H-M   'P 1'
#
loop_
_entity.id
_entity.type
_entity.pdbx_description
1 polymer ?
#
loop_
_entity_poly.entity_id
_entity_poly.type
_entity_poly.pdbx_seq_one_letter_code
_entity_poly.pdbx_strand_id
1 'polypeptide(L)'
;MAGIGFELKKLFRRKGLFATLRAYGYAGVICTGPMLLGVLLQVGMLVLCGWAGAARADQDLLVCMVTYTLLASLTVTSFFSMPVTRFLADMLYEEQEQTILPSFWGSNTLLLVGGCAAYGIFLIFSGATLMQGLLCLWLFAEMIVNWNAMSYLTAVKDYRGILWAFVAAIGISFGLGYLLIFLLGAPVLEGFLFAITVGYGCMMLLETLLLHRYFPQSKESPWTFLRWVDRFLPLAFTGLFTNLGLFAHLVIIWAGPIGIQVKGLFYGAPYHDVSAMLAFLSILITTVNFVVSVEVNFYPKYRAYYSLFNDGGVVGDIVTAEEEMLAVLNRELYYTALKQLFATAAVISLENTLLELLPLGFNDLMHGYFRTLCVGYGLYAIGNTVMLILLYFTDYLGAVLASGVFAAAAAVGTVISLFFDQAFYGFGFLAGAAVFFLLALLRLDYYTSSLPYRVLGQQPIVAQTKSGRFTKLALFLEKAAERGESDAKK
;
A
#
# COMPACT_ATOMS: atom_id res chain seq x y z
N MET A 1 -2.77 13.84 -2.35
CA MET A 1 -1.64 13.31 -3.13
C MET A 1 -0.82 14.36 -3.92
N ALA A 2 -1.04 15.65 -3.75
CA ALA A 2 -0.38 16.71 -4.54
C ALA A 2 1.05 17.09 -4.06
N GLY A 3 1.89 16.14 -3.71
CA GLY A 3 3.05 16.43 -2.90
C GLY A 3 4.43 16.23 -3.50
N ILE A 4 4.65 15.10 -4.10
CA ILE A 4 5.93 14.80 -4.79
C ILE A 4 6.04 15.67 -6.03
N GLY A 5 4.92 16.00 -6.67
CA GLY A 5 4.87 16.73 -7.92
C GLY A 5 5.56 18.09 -7.90
N PHE A 6 5.54 18.80 -6.78
CA PHE A 6 6.18 20.11 -6.72
C PHE A 6 7.72 20.01 -6.67
N GLU A 7 8.27 19.10 -5.87
CA GLU A 7 9.71 18.82 -5.83
C GLU A 7 10.16 18.19 -7.15
N LEU A 8 9.41 17.23 -7.68
CA LEU A 8 9.70 16.61 -8.96
C LEU A 8 9.58 17.62 -10.12
N LYS A 9 8.54 18.47 -10.14
CA LYS A 9 8.40 19.53 -11.16
C LYS A 9 9.61 20.44 -11.19
N LYS A 10 10.22 20.75 -10.04
CA LYS A 10 11.45 21.55 -9.96
C LYS A 10 12.64 20.80 -10.56
N LEU A 11 12.74 19.48 -10.34
CA LEU A 11 13.77 18.63 -10.93
C LEU A 11 13.57 18.43 -12.44
N PHE A 12 12.33 18.20 -12.89
CA PHE A 12 11.99 18.03 -14.31
C PHE A 12 11.99 19.34 -15.13
N ARG A 13 12.01 20.51 -14.48
CA ARG A 13 12.21 21.79 -15.16
C ARG A 13 13.62 21.99 -15.76
N ARG A 14 14.60 21.25 -15.25
CA ARG A 14 15.96 21.29 -15.80
C ARG A 14 16.01 20.53 -17.11
N LYS A 15 16.37 21.22 -18.20
CA LYS A 15 16.49 20.63 -19.56
C LYS A 15 17.78 19.81 -19.65
N GLY A 16 17.71 18.65 -20.29
CA GLY A 16 18.85 17.77 -20.58
C GLY A 16 18.63 16.33 -20.14
N LEU A 17 19.20 15.39 -20.90
CA LEU A 17 19.05 13.95 -20.69
C LEU A 17 19.47 13.54 -19.25
N PHE A 18 20.62 13.99 -18.79
CA PHE A 18 21.12 13.70 -17.44
C PHE A 18 20.25 14.27 -16.33
N ALA A 19 19.66 15.46 -16.54
CA ALA A 19 18.74 16.05 -15.57
C ALA A 19 17.45 15.21 -15.45
N THR A 20 16.93 14.77 -16.59
CA THR A 20 15.75 13.90 -16.65
C THR A 20 16.04 12.53 -16.01
N LEU A 21 17.17 11.91 -16.32
CA LEU A 21 17.57 10.62 -15.74
C LEU A 21 17.72 10.72 -14.20
N ARG A 22 18.34 11.81 -13.72
CA ARG A 22 18.47 12.08 -12.28
C ARG A 22 17.11 12.29 -11.62
N ALA A 23 16.17 12.98 -12.28
CA ALA A 23 14.82 13.19 -11.77
C ALA A 23 14.03 11.88 -11.66
N TYR A 24 14.10 11.01 -12.70
CA TYR A 24 13.50 9.68 -12.66
C TYR A 24 14.18 8.77 -11.62
N GLY A 25 15.50 8.79 -11.51
CA GLY A 25 16.23 8.04 -10.48
C GLY A 25 15.83 8.46 -9.06
N TYR A 26 15.72 9.76 -8.82
CA TYR A 26 15.27 10.29 -7.53
C TYR A 26 13.80 9.89 -7.23
N ALA A 27 12.91 10.04 -8.20
CA ALA A 27 11.52 9.59 -8.06
C ALA A 27 11.45 8.08 -7.81
N GLY A 28 12.29 7.30 -8.53
CA GLY A 28 12.40 5.86 -8.35
C GLY A 28 12.76 5.49 -6.93
N VAL A 29 13.87 5.99 -6.42
CA VAL A 29 14.34 5.68 -5.05
C VAL A 29 13.30 6.04 -3.99
N ILE A 30 12.62 7.17 -4.14
CA ILE A 30 11.63 7.62 -3.16
C ILE A 30 10.32 6.82 -3.25
N CYS A 31 9.80 6.59 -4.46
CA CYS A 31 8.49 5.94 -4.62
C CYS A 31 8.56 4.42 -4.43
N THR A 32 9.68 3.80 -4.79
CA THR A 32 9.84 2.34 -4.80
C THR A 32 10.82 1.82 -3.75
N GLY A 33 11.55 2.73 -3.09
CA GLY A 33 12.53 2.38 -2.07
C GLY A 33 11.98 1.46 -0.98
N PRO A 34 10.88 1.78 -0.31
CA PRO A 34 10.28 0.93 0.70
C PRO A 34 9.96 -0.49 0.21
N MET A 35 9.46 -0.61 -1.02
CA MET A 35 9.12 -1.89 -1.63
C MET A 35 10.37 -2.73 -1.93
N LEU A 36 11.40 -2.11 -2.53
CA LEU A 36 12.68 -2.78 -2.77
C LEU A 36 13.36 -3.21 -1.47
N LEU A 37 13.33 -2.35 -0.46
CA LEU A 37 13.91 -2.62 0.85
C LEU A 37 13.17 -3.77 1.57
N GLY A 38 11.84 -3.87 1.44
CA GLY A 38 11.06 -4.99 1.98
C GLY A 38 11.46 -6.33 1.35
N VAL A 39 11.61 -6.38 0.02
CA VAL A 39 12.10 -7.58 -0.67
C VAL A 39 13.55 -7.90 -0.29
N LEU A 40 14.41 -6.88 -0.20
CA LEU A 40 15.80 -7.04 0.25
C LEU A 40 15.87 -7.64 1.66
N LEU A 41 15.00 -7.19 2.57
CA LEU A 41 14.93 -7.76 3.91
C LEU A 41 14.62 -9.26 3.86
N GLN A 42 13.57 -9.67 3.13
CA GLN A 42 13.18 -11.09 3.07
C GLN A 42 14.26 -11.96 2.42
N VAL A 43 14.80 -11.54 1.27
CA VAL A 43 15.87 -12.29 0.58
C VAL A 43 17.15 -12.32 1.44
N GLY A 44 17.53 -11.19 2.00
CA GLY A 44 18.74 -11.09 2.85
C GLY A 44 18.64 -11.94 4.11
N MET A 45 17.43 -12.04 4.71
CA MET A 45 17.20 -12.92 5.85
C MET A 45 17.36 -14.40 5.49
N LEU A 46 16.84 -14.84 4.34
CA LEU A 46 17.03 -16.19 3.85
C LEU A 46 18.53 -16.52 3.64
N VAL A 47 19.28 -15.59 3.06
CA VAL A 47 20.74 -15.75 2.86
C VAL A 47 21.46 -15.86 4.20
N LEU A 48 21.14 -14.99 5.15
CA LEU A 48 21.76 -15.03 6.49
C LEU A 48 21.38 -16.31 7.26
N CYS A 49 20.15 -16.79 7.18
CA CYS A 49 19.73 -18.06 7.72
C CYS A 49 20.51 -19.22 7.12
N GLY A 50 20.76 -19.20 5.81
CA GLY A 50 21.58 -20.18 5.11
C GLY A 50 23.03 -20.18 5.61
N TRP A 51 23.64 -19.01 5.81
CA TRP A 51 24.99 -18.89 6.35
C TRP A 51 25.09 -19.33 7.82
N ALA A 52 24.04 -19.15 8.59
CA ALA A 52 23.95 -19.63 9.97
C ALA A 52 23.73 -21.15 10.05
N GLY A 53 23.55 -21.86 8.93
CA GLY A 53 23.25 -23.30 8.92
C GLY A 53 21.89 -23.66 9.49
N ALA A 54 20.92 -22.73 9.47
CA ALA A 54 19.58 -22.97 9.96
C ALA A 54 18.88 -24.12 9.21
N ALA A 55 18.10 -24.94 9.95
CA ALA A 55 17.26 -25.94 9.32
C ALA A 55 16.24 -25.28 8.36
N ARG A 56 15.93 -25.93 7.25
CA ARG A 56 14.93 -25.40 6.28
C ARG A 56 13.59 -25.10 6.94
N ALA A 57 13.15 -25.94 7.89
CA ALA A 57 11.91 -25.72 8.63
C ALA A 57 11.90 -24.40 9.40
N ASP A 58 13.02 -23.99 9.98
CA ASP A 58 13.14 -22.71 10.71
C ASP A 58 13.17 -21.51 9.74
N GLN A 59 13.82 -21.68 8.57
CA GLN A 59 13.83 -20.66 7.52
C GLN A 59 12.42 -20.43 6.99
N ASP A 60 11.70 -21.50 6.65
CA ASP A 60 10.33 -21.44 6.12
C ASP A 60 9.38 -20.85 7.18
N LEU A 61 9.54 -21.20 8.44
CA LEU A 61 8.73 -20.66 9.52
C LEU A 61 8.98 -19.16 9.74
N LEU A 62 10.22 -18.71 9.69
CA LEU A 62 10.56 -17.28 9.80
C LEU A 62 9.91 -16.48 8.67
N VAL A 63 10.05 -16.95 7.42
CA VAL A 63 9.42 -16.30 6.27
C VAL A 63 7.90 -16.26 6.41
N CYS A 64 7.27 -17.38 6.80
CA CYS A 64 5.83 -17.42 7.04
C CYS A 64 5.41 -16.41 8.11
N MET A 65 6.07 -16.39 9.28
CA MET A 65 5.72 -15.48 10.38
C MET A 65 5.82 -14.02 9.95
N VAL A 66 6.89 -13.62 9.26
CA VAL A 66 7.06 -12.25 8.76
C VAL A 66 6.02 -11.92 7.68
N THR A 67 5.78 -12.84 6.73
CA THR A 67 4.80 -12.63 5.65
C THR A 67 3.37 -12.50 6.19
N TYR A 68 2.95 -13.39 7.10
CA TYR A 68 1.62 -13.29 7.72
C TYR A 68 1.45 -11.98 8.49
N THR A 69 2.46 -11.58 9.26
CA THR A 69 2.47 -10.30 9.99
C THR A 69 2.33 -9.12 9.03
N LEU A 70 3.10 -9.13 7.93
CA LEU A 70 3.07 -8.08 6.91
C LEU A 70 1.68 -8.00 6.24
N LEU A 71 1.16 -9.12 5.72
CA LEU A 71 -0.11 -9.14 5.01
C LEU A 71 -1.29 -8.78 5.92
N ALA A 72 -1.29 -9.30 7.14
CA ALA A 72 -2.34 -8.98 8.12
C ALA A 72 -2.32 -7.49 8.50
N SER A 73 -1.15 -6.91 8.77
CA SER A 73 -1.02 -5.49 9.11
C SER A 73 -1.46 -4.57 7.97
N LEU A 74 -1.05 -4.86 6.73
CA LEU A 74 -1.48 -4.13 5.53
C LEU A 74 -3.00 -4.23 5.31
N THR A 75 -3.58 -5.41 5.52
CA THR A 75 -5.02 -5.61 5.34
C THR A 75 -5.82 -4.83 6.38
N VAL A 76 -5.42 -4.88 7.66
CA VAL A 76 -6.10 -4.16 8.74
C VAL A 76 -6.01 -2.65 8.55
N THR A 77 -4.86 -2.12 8.17
CA THR A 77 -4.66 -0.68 7.96
C THR A 77 -5.33 -0.16 6.71
N SER A 78 -5.52 -1.00 5.69
CA SER A 78 -6.05 -0.58 4.38
C SER A 78 -7.45 0.02 4.43
N PHE A 79 -8.29 -0.39 5.38
CA PHE A 79 -9.64 0.16 5.55
C PHE A 79 -9.63 1.64 5.93
N PHE A 80 -8.70 2.05 6.79
CA PHE A 80 -8.62 3.44 7.24
C PHE A 80 -7.68 4.30 6.39
N SER A 81 -6.76 3.73 5.63
CA SER A 81 -5.69 4.47 4.94
C SER A 81 -6.21 5.56 3.99
N MET A 82 -7.17 5.24 3.11
CA MET A 82 -7.73 6.22 2.17
C MET A 82 -8.59 7.30 2.84
N PRO A 83 -9.54 6.98 3.76
CA PRO A 83 -10.27 8.00 4.52
C PRO A 83 -9.37 8.91 5.35
N VAL A 84 -8.34 8.36 5.99
CA VAL A 84 -7.35 9.15 6.76
C VAL A 84 -6.57 10.07 5.83
N THR A 85 -6.10 9.58 4.69
CA THR A 85 -5.41 10.43 3.69
C THR A 85 -6.31 11.57 3.20
N ARG A 86 -7.62 11.32 3.04
CA ARG A 86 -8.60 12.36 2.67
C ARG A 86 -8.79 13.36 3.82
N PHE A 87 -8.95 12.88 5.05
CA PHE A 87 -9.03 13.73 6.23
C PHE A 87 -7.82 14.65 6.33
N LEU A 88 -6.61 14.11 6.19
CA LEU A 88 -5.37 14.89 6.24
C LEU A 88 -5.32 15.97 5.15
N ALA A 89 -5.73 15.64 3.93
CA ALA A 89 -5.75 16.60 2.84
C ALA A 89 -6.73 17.75 3.10
N ASP A 90 -7.91 17.46 3.67
CA ASP A 90 -8.90 18.46 4.01
C ASP A 90 -8.42 19.34 5.19
N MET A 91 -7.84 18.75 6.26
CA MET A 91 -7.30 19.50 7.41
C MET A 91 -6.12 20.40 7.03
N LEU A 92 -5.22 19.95 6.18
CA LEU A 92 -4.12 20.76 5.66
C LEU A 92 -4.62 21.90 4.76
N TYR A 93 -5.71 21.67 4.00
CA TYR A 93 -6.32 22.71 3.19
C TYR A 93 -7.06 23.78 4.02
N GLU A 94 -7.70 23.34 5.10
CA GLU A 94 -8.43 24.22 6.04
C GLU A 94 -7.50 24.86 7.08
N GLU A 95 -6.20 24.63 7.02
CA GLU A 95 -5.18 25.12 7.98
C GLU A 95 -5.44 24.66 9.42
N GLN A 96 -6.09 23.50 9.60
CA GLN A 96 -6.42 22.91 10.90
C GLN A 96 -5.37 21.85 11.34
N GLU A 97 -4.10 22.20 11.30
CA GLU A 97 -2.99 21.28 11.59
C GLU A 97 -3.03 20.72 13.02
N GLN A 98 -3.67 21.43 13.97
CA GLN A 98 -3.82 21.01 15.36
C GLN A 98 -4.64 19.71 15.52
N THR A 99 -5.48 19.33 14.54
CA THR A 99 -6.27 18.10 14.59
C THR A 99 -5.52 16.86 14.13
N ILE A 100 -4.40 17.04 13.45
CA ILE A 100 -3.69 15.98 12.73
C ILE A 100 -3.01 15.03 13.72
N LEU A 101 -2.18 15.52 14.65
CA LEU A 101 -1.47 14.67 15.59
C LEU A 101 -2.40 13.90 16.55
N PRO A 102 -3.46 14.49 17.12
CA PRO A 102 -4.45 13.73 17.86
C PRO A 102 -5.12 12.62 17.03
N SER A 103 -5.46 12.88 15.76
CA SER A 103 -6.06 11.87 14.88
C SER A 103 -5.13 10.70 14.61
N PHE A 104 -3.81 10.91 14.55
CA PHE A 104 -2.82 9.86 14.43
C PHE A 104 -2.88 8.89 15.62
N TRP A 105 -2.92 9.41 16.83
CA TRP A 105 -3.05 8.58 18.03
C TRP A 105 -4.41 7.89 18.12
N GLY A 106 -5.49 8.57 17.76
CA GLY A 106 -6.83 7.97 17.70
C GLY A 106 -6.94 6.83 16.69
N SER A 107 -6.44 7.03 15.48
CA SER A 107 -6.45 6.00 14.44
C SER A 107 -5.59 4.80 14.82
N ASN A 108 -4.38 5.02 15.37
CA ASN A 108 -3.53 3.94 15.87
C ASN A 108 -4.21 3.15 17.00
N THR A 109 -4.86 3.82 17.93
CA THR A 109 -5.56 3.15 19.05
C THR A 109 -6.62 2.18 18.51
N LEU A 110 -7.46 2.60 17.56
CA LEU A 110 -8.48 1.72 16.97
C LEU A 110 -7.89 0.56 16.18
N LEU A 111 -6.88 0.85 15.37
CA LEU A 111 -6.18 -0.16 14.57
C LEU A 111 -5.46 -1.18 15.45
N LEU A 112 -4.78 -0.73 16.51
CA LEU A 112 -4.07 -1.61 17.45
C LEU A 112 -5.05 -2.45 18.26
N VAL A 113 -6.09 -1.87 18.85
CA VAL A 113 -7.07 -2.63 19.64
C VAL A 113 -7.76 -3.68 18.78
N GLY A 114 -8.30 -3.30 17.62
CA GLY A 114 -8.97 -4.26 16.73
C GLY A 114 -8.02 -5.25 16.07
N GLY A 115 -6.91 -4.76 15.52
CA GLY A 115 -5.94 -5.57 14.81
C GLY A 115 -5.19 -6.54 15.71
N CYS A 116 -4.64 -6.07 16.85
CA CYS A 116 -3.92 -6.96 17.77
C CYS A 116 -4.85 -7.97 18.43
N ALA A 117 -6.13 -7.65 18.69
CA ALA A 117 -7.09 -8.63 19.17
C ALA A 117 -7.33 -9.73 18.14
N ALA A 118 -7.58 -9.38 16.86
CA ALA A 118 -7.81 -10.33 15.79
C ALA A 118 -6.57 -11.19 15.51
N TYR A 119 -5.40 -10.55 15.35
CA TYR A 119 -4.15 -11.25 15.07
C TYR A 119 -3.66 -12.06 16.27
N GLY A 120 -3.87 -11.58 17.50
CA GLY A 120 -3.57 -12.32 18.74
C GLY A 120 -4.39 -13.61 18.87
N ILE A 121 -5.69 -13.56 18.52
CA ILE A 121 -6.53 -14.76 18.45
C ILE A 121 -5.94 -15.76 17.44
N PHE A 122 -5.57 -15.31 16.24
CA PHE A 122 -4.90 -16.18 15.26
C PHE A 122 -3.63 -16.81 15.84
N LEU A 123 -2.77 -16.03 16.52
CA LEU A 123 -1.50 -16.51 17.07
C LEU A 123 -1.71 -17.55 18.18
N ILE A 124 -2.74 -17.43 19.01
CA ILE A 124 -3.07 -18.42 20.05
C ILE A 124 -3.33 -19.80 19.43
N PHE A 125 -4.01 -19.84 18.28
CA PHE A 125 -4.33 -21.09 17.59
C PHE A 125 -3.28 -21.51 16.55
N SER A 126 -2.27 -20.67 16.27
CA SER A 126 -1.29 -20.90 15.21
C SER A 126 -0.26 -21.98 15.49
N GLY A 127 -0.14 -22.47 16.74
CA GLY A 127 0.90 -23.42 17.14
C GLY A 127 2.29 -22.79 17.32
N ALA A 128 2.41 -21.46 17.27
CA ALA A 128 3.64 -20.74 17.61
C ALA A 128 3.99 -20.93 19.10
N THR A 129 5.29 -20.91 19.43
CA THR A 129 5.69 -20.83 20.84
C THR A 129 5.30 -19.46 21.41
N LEU A 130 5.17 -19.36 22.73
CA LEU A 130 4.80 -18.09 23.37
C LEU A 130 5.74 -16.95 22.95
N MET A 131 7.06 -17.20 22.88
CA MET A 131 8.05 -16.21 22.46
C MET A 131 7.85 -15.79 21.01
N GLN A 132 7.67 -16.75 20.11
CA GLN A 132 7.39 -16.49 18.69
C GLN A 132 6.10 -15.70 18.52
N GLY A 133 5.02 -16.08 19.23
CA GLY A 133 3.74 -15.39 19.20
C GLY A 133 3.82 -13.94 19.71
N LEU A 134 4.53 -13.71 20.82
CA LEU A 134 4.74 -12.36 21.36
C LEU A 134 5.56 -11.48 20.40
N LEU A 135 6.62 -12.00 19.81
CA LEU A 135 7.41 -11.26 18.81
C LEU A 135 6.61 -10.93 17.56
N CYS A 136 5.82 -11.90 17.04
CA CYS A 136 4.93 -11.64 15.89
C CYS A 136 3.86 -10.59 16.22
N LEU A 137 3.27 -10.65 17.41
CA LEU A 137 2.26 -9.67 17.82
C LEU A 137 2.86 -8.26 17.98
N TRP A 138 4.06 -8.19 18.54
CA TRP A 138 4.77 -6.93 18.68
C TRP A 138 5.14 -6.34 17.32
N LEU A 139 5.75 -7.14 16.44
CA LEU A 139 6.06 -6.74 15.07
C LEU A 139 4.81 -6.30 14.31
N PHE A 140 3.67 -6.99 14.50
CA PHE A 140 2.39 -6.63 13.91
C PHE A 140 1.91 -5.23 14.38
N ALA A 141 2.01 -4.96 15.68
CA ALA A 141 1.65 -3.67 16.23
C ALA A 141 2.54 -2.53 15.68
N GLU A 142 3.85 -2.76 15.59
CA GLU A 142 4.79 -1.80 15.00
C GLU A 142 4.49 -1.54 13.53
N MET A 143 4.20 -2.59 12.75
CA MET A 143 3.85 -2.46 11.34
C MET A 143 2.56 -1.65 11.15
N ILE A 144 1.53 -1.86 11.98
CA ILE A 144 0.30 -1.04 11.95
C ILE A 144 0.65 0.45 12.12
N VAL A 145 1.44 0.78 13.14
CA VAL A 145 1.82 2.17 13.42
C VAL A 145 2.63 2.75 12.27
N ASN A 146 3.59 1.99 11.71
CA ASN A 146 4.40 2.41 10.58
C ASN A 146 3.55 2.69 9.33
N TRP A 147 2.65 1.76 8.93
CA TRP A 147 1.78 1.99 7.76
C TRP A 147 0.89 3.21 7.93
N ASN A 148 0.38 3.42 9.14
CA ASN A 148 -0.41 4.60 9.44
C ASN A 148 0.45 5.88 9.42
N ALA A 149 1.62 5.88 10.07
CA ALA A 149 2.55 7.01 10.09
C ALA A 149 3.00 7.41 8.68
N MET A 150 3.27 6.44 7.81
CA MET A 150 3.60 6.70 6.40
C MET A 150 2.48 7.44 5.67
N SER A 151 1.20 7.16 5.97
CA SER A 151 0.07 7.91 5.38
C SER A 151 0.11 9.38 5.78
N TYR A 152 0.43 9.69 7.04
CA TYR A 152 0.57 11.05 7.56
C TYR A 152 1.82 11.75 7.00
N LEU A 153 2.97 11.10 6.97
CA LEU A 153 4.21 11.65 6.41
C LEU A 153 4.11 11.89 4.90
N THR A 154 3.36 11.05 4.19
CA THR A 154 3.07 11.24 2.77
C THR A 154 2.24 12.50 2.53
N ALA A 155 1.33 12.86 3.43
CA ALA A 155 0.54 14.09 3.34
C ALA A 155 1.42 15.36 3.46
N VAL A 156 2.45 15.35 4.33
CA VAL A 156 3.45 16.43 4.44
C VAL A 156 4.60 16.31 3.47
N LYS A 157 4.61 15.25 2.62
CA LYS A 157 5.57 15.08 1.53
C LYS A 157 7.00 14.71 1.98
N ASP A 158 7.16 14.20 3.20
CA ASP A 158 8.48 13.77 3.70
C ASP A 158 8.81 12.32 3.33
N TYR A 159 8.91 12.09 2.03
CA TYR A 159 9.31 10.77 1.50
C TYR A 159 10.76 10.40 1.82
N ARG A 160 11.62 11.40 2.07
CA ARG A 160 12.99 11.16 2.48
C ARG A 160 13.04 10.61 3.89
N GLY A 161 12.23 11.18 4.80
CA GLY A 161 12.12 10.67 6.15
C GLY A 161 11.66 9.22 6.18
N ILE A 162 10.62 8.88 5.41
CA ILE A 162 10.14 7.50 5.25
C ILE A 162 11.26 6.59 4.73
N LEU A 163 11.95 6.97 3.66
CA LEU A 163 13.02 6.15 3.07
C LEU A 163 14.16 5.88 4.07
N TRP A 164 14.63 6.92 4.79
CA TRP A 164 15.69 6.75 5.78
C TRP A 164 15.25 5.93 6.98
N ALA A 165 13.99 6.02 7.39
CA ALA A 165 13.41 5.16 8.43
C ALA A 165 13.44 3.68 8.02
N PHE A 166 13.07 3.37 6.76
CA PHE A 166 13.19 2.01 6.19
C PHE A 166 14.66 1.54 6.12
N VAL A 167 15.57 2.37 5.64
CA VAL A 167 17.00 2.02 5.57
C VAL A 167 17.55 1.72 6.97
N ALA A 168 17.16 2.52 7.97
CA ALA A 168 17.55 2.28 9.35
C ALA A 168 16.98 0.97 9.89
N ALA A 169 15.67 0.68 9.63
CA ALA A 169 15.04 -0.56 10.05
C ALA A 169 15.79 -1.79 9.51
N ILE A 170 16.11 -1.80 8.23
CA ILE A 170 16.77 -2.92 7.58
C ILE A 170 18.21 -3.06 8.04
N GLY A 171 18.94 -1.94 8.13
CA GLY A 171 20.32 -1.93 8.63
C GLY A 171 20.40 -2.47 10.06
N ILE A 172 19.47 -2.08 10.93
CA ILE A 172 19.39 -2.57 12.32
C ILE A 172 18.99 -4.05 12.32
N SER A 173 18.01 -4.46 11.52
CA SER A 173 17.56 -5.86 11.44
C SER A 173 18.72 -6.79 11.04
N PHE A 174 19.48 -6.43 10.02
CA PHE A 174 20.65 -7.22 9.59
C PHE A 174 21.79 -7.16 10.59
N GLY A 175 22.15 -5.97 11.10
CA GLY A 175 23.24 -5.79 12.03
C GLY A 175 22.99 -6.51 13.36
N LEU A 176 21.78 -6.33 13.93
CA LEU A 176 21.40 -7.00 15.16
C LEU A 176 21.23 -8.51 14.97
N GLY A 177 20.62 -8.93 13.84
CA GLY A 177 20.48 -10.35 13.50
C GLY A 177 21.84 -11.04 13.38
N TYR A 178 22.79 -10.40 12.68
CA TYR A 178 24.17 -10.91 12.61
C TYR A 178 24.82 -11.02 14.00
N LEU A 179 24.70 -9.98 14.81
CA LEU A 179 25.28 -9.96 16.17
C LEU A 179 24.68 -11.06 17.05
N LEU A 180 23.35 -11.20 17.07
CA LEU A 180 22.67 -12.19 17.92
C LEU A 180 23.04 -13.62 17.54
N ILE A 181 23.08 -13.93 16.25
CA ILE A 181 23.24 -15.31 15.78
C ILE A 181 24.72 -15.70 15.72
N PHE A 182 25.56 -14.91 15.06
CA PHE A 182 26.95 -15.28 14.79
C PHE A 182 27.89 -14.95 15.96
N LEU A 183 27.59 -13.93 16.78
CA LEU A 183 28.46 -13.54 17.90
C LEU A 183 27.96 -14.04 19.24
N LEU A 184 26.62 -14.04 19.47
CA LEU A 184 26.03 -14.44 20.74
C LEU A 184 25.46 -15.87 20.72
N GLY A 185 25.37 -16.54 19.55
CA GLY A 185 24.89 -17.91 19.42
C GLY A 185 23.41 -18.09 19.75
N ALA A 186 22.59 -17.05 19.54
CA ALA A 186 21.15 -17.14 19.75
C ALA A 186 20.46 -18.10 18.75
N PRO A 187 19.31 -18.69 19.08
CA PRO A 187 18.52 -19.47 18.13
C PRO A 187 18.17 -18.64 16.90
N VAL A 188 18.35 -19.21 15.70
CA VAL A 188 18.28 -18.44 14.43
C VAL A 188 16.91 -17.82 14.22
N LEU A 189 15.83 -18.60 14.45
CA LEU A 189 14.45 -18.14 14.24
C LEU A 189 14.10 -16.96 15.14
N GLU A 190 14.25 -17.14 16.47
CA GLU A 190 13.90 -16.13 17.46
C GLU A 190 14.84 -14.92 17.37
N GLY A 191 16.13 -15.15 17.08
CA GLY A 191 17.13 -14.10 16.96
C GLY A 191 16.83 -13.16 15.78
N PHE A 192 16.49 -13.72 14.60
CA PHE A 192 16.12 -12.89 13.47
C PHE A 192 14.75 -12.24 13.64
N LEU A 193 13.76 -12.95 14.17
CA LEU A 193 12.44 -12.39 14.44
C LEU A 193 12.54 -11.20 15.41
N PHE A 194 13.35 -11.34 16.47
CA PHE A 194 13.62 -10.26 17.40
C PHE A 194 14.38 -9.08 16.73
N ALA A 195 15.37 -9.37 15.89
CA ALA A 195 16.12 -8.34 15.19
C ALA A 195 15.25 -7.52 14.23
N ILE A 196 14.31 -8.18 13.51
CA ILE A 196 13.32 -7.52 12.66
C ILE A 196 12.40 -6.64 13.50
N THR A 197 11.88 -7.16 14.61
CA THR A 197 11.02 -6.40 15.54
C THR A 197 11.74 -5.14 16.01
N VAL A 198 12.98 -5.24 16.49
CA VAL A 198 13.75 -4.06 16.92
C VAL A 198 13.98 -3.07 15.76
N GLY A 199 14.25 -3.57 14.55
CA GLY A 199 14.42 -2.73 13.37
C GLY A 199 13.17 -1.94 13.03
N TYR A 200 12.01 -2.59 12.97
CA TYR A 200 10.73 -1.90 12.70
C TYR A 200 10.26 -1.03 13.87
N GLY A 201 10.61 -1.38 15.10
CA GLY A 201 10.42 -0.52 16.27
C GLY A 201 11.22 0.78 16.18
N CYS A 202 12.47 0.72 15.70
CA CYS A 202 13.27 1.92 15.42
C CYS A 202 12.63 2.77 14.29
N MET A 203 12.11 2.14 13.24
CA MET A 203 11.38 2.84 12.18
C MET A 203 10.17 3.58 12.76
N MET A 204 9.35 2.90 13.58
CA MET A 204 8.19 3.47 14.25
C MET A 204 8.55 4.69 15.10
N LEU A 205 9.67 4.62 15.84
CA LEU A 205 10.19 5.73 16.62
C LEU A 205 10.57 6.91 15.74
N LEU A 206 11.34 6.67 14.67
CA LEU A 206 11.78 7.71 13.75
C LEU A 206 10.60 8.39 13.06
N GLU A 207 9.64 7.63 12.54
CA GLU A 207 8.44 8.18 11.87
C GLU A 207 7.56 8.97 12.85
N THR A 208 7.37 8.46 14.06
CA THR A 208 6.62 9.17 15.11
C THR A 208 7.30 10.47 15.52
N LEU A 209 8.62 10.48 15.66
CA LEU A 209 9.39 11.70 15.94
C LEU A 209 9.29 12.72 14.81
N LEU A 210 9.30 12.27 13.55
CA LEU A 210 9.09 13.16 12.40
C LEU A 210 7.68 13.79 12.44
N LEU A 211 6.65 13.02 12.76
CA LEU A 211 5.28 13.55 12.88
C LEU A 211 5.17 14.62 13.98
N HIS A 212 5.79 14.39 15.15
CA HIS A 212 5.83 15.37 16.23
C HIS A 212 6.61 16.64 15.86
N ARG A 213 7.54 16.57 14.93
CA ARG A 213 8.27 17.72 14.40
C ARG A 213 7.43 18.55 13.43
N TYR A 214 6.56 17.88 12.65
CA TYR A 214 5.73 18.56 11.65
C TYR A 214 4.46 19.14 12.23
N PHE A 215 3.84 18.46 13.19
CA PHE A 215 2.53 18.83 13.69
C PHE A 215 2.56 19.22 15.17
N PRO A 216 1.85 20.31 15.53
CA PRO A 216 1.79 20.76 16.92
C PRO A 216 1.01 19.76 17.79
N GLN A 217 1.42 19.65 19.05
CA GLN A 217 0.62 18.95 20.05
C GLN A 217 -0.60 19.81 20.39
N SER A 218 -1.78 19.18 20.43
CA SER A 218 -3.03 19.85 20.77
C SER A 218 -3.92 18.95 21.62
N LYS A 219 -4.96 19.55 22.21
CA LYS A 219 -6.00 18.87 22.99
C LYS A 219 -7.26 18.57 22.17
N GLU A 220 -7.18 18.69 20.84
CA GLU A 220 -8.29 18.37 19.96
C GLU A 220 -8.67 16.90 20.05
N SER A 221 -9.93 16.58 19.70
CA SER A 221 -10.43 15.22 19.77
C SER A 221 -9.64 14.27 18.84
N PRO A 222 -9.10 13.16 19.35
CA PRO A 222 -8.40 12.17 18.53
C PRO A 222 -9.34 11.40 17.59
N TRP A 223 -10.67 11.53 17.76
CA TRP A 223 -11.67 10.75 17.04
C TRP A 223 -12.29 11.51 15.86
N THR A 224 -11.91 12.75 15.60
CA THR A 224 -12.47 13.61 14.55
C THR A 224 -12.44 12.97 13.18
N PHE A 225 -11.37 12.22 12.83
CA PHE A 225 -11.22 11.54 11.54
C PHE A 225 -12.33 10.51 11.25
N LEU A 226 -12.97 9.94 12.27
CA LEU A 226 -14.05 8.96 12.10
C LEU A 226 -15.26 9.53 11.36
N ARG A 227 -15.48 10.86 11.45
CA ARG A 227 -16.52 11.55 10.67
C ARG A 227 -16.23 11.50 9.18
N TRP A 228 -14.96 11.51 8.79
CA TRP A 228 -14.51 11.32 7.39
C TRP A 228 -14.70 9.89 6.91
N VAL A 229 -14.55 8.90 7.78
CA VAL A 229 -14.84 7.51 7.43
C VAL A 229 -16.31 7.34 7.03
N ASP A 230 -17.25 7.91 7.78
CA ASP A 230 -18.67 7.88 7.40
C ASP A 230 -18.97 8.66 6.10
N ARG A 231 -18.33 9.82 5.94
CA ARG A 231 -18.52 10.67 4.75
C ARG A 231 -17.97 10.02 3.49
N PHE A 232 -16.84 9.33 3.62
CA PHE A 232 -16.11 8.73 2.51
C PHE A 232 -16.00 7.19 2.65
N LEU A 233 -17.07 6.54 3.11
CA LEU A 233 -17.11 5.10 3.29
C LEU A 233 -16.71 4.30 2.03
N PRO A 234 -17.07 4.72 0.79
CA PRO A 234 -16.57 4.05 -0.42
C PRO A 234 -15.03 4.04 -0.51
N LEU A 235 -14.33 5.08 -0.03
CA LEU A 235 -12.86 5.08 -0.01
C LEU A 235 -12.29 4.00 0.93
N ALA A 236 -12.92 3.81 2.10
CA ALA A 236 -12.51 2.77 3.04
C ALA A 236 -12.58 1.38 2.40
N PHE A 237 -13.67 1.09 1.72
CA PHE A 237 -13.83 -0.19 1.00
C PHE A 237 -12.94 -0.27 -0.24
N THR A 238 -12.67 0.81 -0.96
CA THR A 238 -11.72 0.81 -2.08
C THR A 238 -10.33 0.39 -1.61
N GLY A 239 -9.83 0.95 -0.51
CA GLY A 239 -8.54 0.56 0.06
C GLY A 239 -8.51 -0.91 0.48
N LEU A 240 -9.53 -1.36 1.22
CA LEU A 240 -9.65 -2.75 1.66
C LEU A 240 -9.71 -3.73 0.49
N PHE A 241 -10.59 -3.50 -0.49
CA PHE A 241 -10.77 -4.41 -1.62
C PHE A 241 -9.55 -4.44 -2.54
N THR A 242 -8.84 -3.33 -2.72
CA THR A 242 -7.60 -3.31 -3.48
C THR A 242 -6.55 -4.21 -2.83
N ASN A 243 -6.37 -4.15 -1.50
CA ASN A 243 -5.44 -5.02 -0.79
C ASN A 243 -5.89 -6.48 -0.77
N LEU A 244 -7.19 -6.74 -0.53
CA LEU A 244 -7.72 -8.10 -0.60
C LEU A 244 -7.50 -8.72 -1.98
N GLY A 245 -7.79 -8.00 -3.06
CA GLY A 245 -7.56 -8.48 -4.43
C GLY A 245 -6.08 -8.76 -4.70
N LEU A 246 -5.18 -7.92 -4.16
CA LEU A 246 -3.73 -8.08 -4.34
C LEU A 246 -3.18 -9.30 -3.62
N PHE A 247 -3.70 -9.66 -2.44
CA PHE A 247 -3.15 -10.72 -1.59
C PHE A 247 -3.98 -12.00 -1.53
N ALA A 248 -5.24 -11.97 -2.00
CA ALA A 248 -6.13 -13.13 -1.92
C ALA A 248 -5.54 -14.37 -2.58
N HIS A 249 -4.86 -14.23 -3.73
CA HIS A 249 -4.28 -15.35 -4.43
C HIS A 249 -3.20 -16.09 -3.61
N LEU A 250 -2.41 -15.36 -2.79
CA LEU A 250 -1.41 -15.97 -1.92
C LEU A 250 -2.10 -16.85 -0.86
N VAL A 251 -3.04 -16.27 -0.13
CA VAL A 251 -3.74 -16.96 0.99
C VAL A 251 -4.52 -18.17 0.48
N ILE A 252 -5.18 -18.06 -0.67
CA ILE A 252 -5.95 -19.17 -1.26
C ILE A 252 -5.03 -20.30 -1.70
N ILE A 253 -3.87 -19.99 -2.29
CA ILE A 253 -2.89 -20.99 -2.72
C ILE A 253 -2.24 -21.69 -1.52
N TRP A 254 -2.04 -21.00 -0.39
CA TRP A 254 -1.57 -21.65 0.85
C TRP A 254 -2.54 -22.73 1.36
N ALA A 255 -3.84 -22.53 1.15
CA ALA A 255 -4.85 -23.53 1.47
C ALA A 255 -5.04 -24.58 0.36
N GLY A 256 -4.36 -24.43 -0.77
CA GLY A 256 -4.46 -25.30 -1.94
C GLY A 256 -3.47 -26.49 -1.91
N PRO A 257 -3.45 -27.29 -3.00
CA PRO A 257 -2.66 -28.53 -3.09
C PRO A 257 -1.14 -28.35 -2.99
N ILE A 258 -0.61 -27.16 -3.35
CA ILE A 258 0.84 -26.86 -3.24
C ILE A 258 1.19 -26.17 -1.93
N GLY A 259 0.18 -25.89 -1.09
CA GLY A 259 0.37 -25.33 0.24
C GLY A 259 1.05 -26.34 1.16
N ILE A 260 2.12 -25.93 1.81
CA ILE A 260 2.88 -26.72 2.77
C ILE A 260 2.56 -26.20 4.16
N GLN A 261 2.12 -27.09 5.05
CA GLN A 261 2.00 -26.74 6.46
C GLN A 261 3.40 -26.65 7.07
N VAL A 262 3.82 -25.46 7.42
CA VAL A 262 5.13 -25.22 8.05
C VAL A 262 5.06 -25.49 9.54
N LYS A 263 4.05 -24.93 10.23
CA LYS A 263 3.79 -25.17 11.66
C LYS A 263 2.37 -24.73 12.04
N GLY A 264 1.57 -25.61 12.59
CA GLY A 264 0.22 -25.29 13.06
C GLY A 264 -0.65 -24.65 11.97
N LEU A 265 -1.05 -23.38 12.15
CA LEU A 265 -1.82 -22.62 11.14
C LEU A 265 -0.93 -21.83 10.15
N PHE A 266 0.39 -21.93 10.25
CA PHE A 266 1.28 -21.31 9.27
C PHE A 266 1.43 -22.24 8.06
N TYR A 267 0.91 -21.80 6.94
CA TYR A 267 1.03 -22.43 5.64
C TYR A 267 1.79 -21.50 4.70
N GLY A 268 2.51 -22.05 3.76
CA GLY A 268 3.20 -21.31 2.71
C GLY A 268 3.22 -22.12 1.41
N ALA A 269 3.43 -21.44 0.31
CA ALA A 269 3.63 -22.05 -0.99
C ALA A 269 4.94 -21.51 -1.61
N PRO A 270 6.12 -21.94 -1.15
CA PRO A 270 7.41 -21.31 -1.47
C PRO A 270 7.63 -21.06 -2.96
N TYR A 271 7.25 -22.01 -3.82
CA TYR A 271 7.40 -21.86 -5.27
C TYR A 271 6.55 -20.72 -5.85
N HIS A 272 5.33 -20.57 -5.33
CA HIS A 272 4.44 -19.49 -5.74
C HIS A 272 4.80 -18.16 -5.06
N ASP A 273 5.06 -18.17 -3.77
CA ASP A 273 5.28 -16.97 -2.96
C ASP A 273 6.55 -16.23 -3.37
N VAL A 274 7.66 -16.95 -3.61
CA VAL A 274 8.92 -16.37 -4.09
C VAL A 274 8.74 -15.80 -5.50
N SER A 275 8.05 -16.52 -6.39
CA SER A 275 7.76 -16.04 -7.74
C SER A 275 6.87 -14.80 -7.70
N ALA A 276 5.86 -14.77 -6.84
CA ALA A 276 4.96 -13.62 -6.66
C ALA A 276 5.70 -12.39 -6.11
N MET A 277 6.55 -12.56 -5.11
CA MET A 277 7.35 -11.49 -4.52
C MET A 277 8.25 -10.82 -5.55
N LEU A 278 8.94 -11.60 -6.38
CA LEU A 278 9.83 -11.06 -7.40
C LEU A 278 9.06 -10.48 -8.59
N ALA A 279 7.97 -11.13 -9.02
CA ALA A 279 7.10 -10.64 -10.09
C ALA A 279 6.46 -9.28 -9.72
N PHE A 280 6.13 -9.08 -8.44
CA PHE A 280 5.60 -7.80 -7.94
C PHE A 280 6.56 -6.63 -8.17
N LEU A 281 7.87 -6.86 -8.21
CA LEU A 281 8.85 -5.80 -8.53
C LEU A 281 8.70 -5.26 -9.97
N SER A 282 8.04 -5.98 -10.87
CA SER A 282 7.81 -5.50 -12.24
C SER A 282 6.95 -4.24 -12.33
N ILE A 283 6.15 -3.93 -11.28
CA ILE A 283 5.31 -2.73 -11.24
C ILE A 283 6.06 -1.44 -10.88
N LEU A 284 7.33 -1.54 -10.47
CA LEU A 284 8.12 -0.37 -10.02
C LEU A 284 8.13 0.75 -11.07
N ILE A 285 8.22 0.38 -12.34
CA ILE A 285 8.23 1.34 -13.46
C ILE A 285 6.92 2.12 -13.53
N THR A 286 5.78 1.43 -13.42
CA THR A 286 4.47 2.08 -13.41
C THR A 286 4.30 2.96 -12.17
N THR A 287 4.74 2.52 -11.00
CA THR A 287 4.65 3.31 -9.76
C THR A 287 5.40 4.64 -9.89
N VAL A 288 6.64 4.61 -10.40
CA VAL A 288 7.43 5.83 -10.64
C VAL A 288 6.80 6.69 -11.73
N ASN A 289 6.40 6.07 -12.85
CA ASN A 289 5.81 6.79 -13.97
C ASN A 289 4.48 7.45 -13.60
N PHE A 290 3.64 6.79 -12.80
CA PHE A 290 2.37 7.34 -12.32
C PHE A 290 2.59 8.68 -11.61
N VAL A 291 3.54 8.73 -10.67
CA VAL A 291 3.82 9.97 -9.94
C VAL A 291 4.25 11.08 -10.89
N VAL A 292 5.13 10.78 -11.86
CA VAL A 292 5.60 11.77 -12.82
C VAL A 292 4.46 12.20 -13.77
N SER A 293 3.74 11.25 -14.35
CA SER A 293 2.66 11.52 -15.31
C SER A 293 1.49 12.27 -14.68
N VAL A 294 1.06 11.86 -13.50
CA VAL A 294 -0.11 12.47 -12.85
C VAL A 294 0.25 13.80 -12.20
N GLU A 295 1.29 13.84 -11.40
CA GLU A 295 1.62 15.04 -10.61
C GLU A 295 2.25 16.15 -11.45
N VAL A 296 3.09 15.79 -12.43
CA VAL A 296 3.82 16.81 -13.24
C VAL A 296 3.02 17.24 -14.46
N ASN A 297 2.37 16.29 -15.18
CA ASN A 297 1.73 16.55 -16.45
C ASN A 297 0.21 16.75 -16.34
N PHE A 298 -0.50 15.84 -15.64
CA PHE A 298 -1.95 15.86 -15.57
C PHE A 298 -2.49 16.88 -14.54
N TYR A 299 -1.98 16.87 -13.32
CA TYR A 299 -2.50 17.70 -12.23
C TYR A 299 -2.58 19.21 -12.54
N PRO A 300 -1.61 19.85 -13.24
CA PRO A 300 -1.74 21.25 -13.61
C PRO A 300 -2.93 21.54 -14.53
N LYS A 301 -3.24 20.63 -15.47
CA LYS A 301 -4.39 20.76 -16.36
C LYS A 301 -5.70 20.50 -15.65
N TYR A 302 -5.72 19.48 -14.78
CA TYR A 302 -6.83 19.20 -13.88
C TYR A 302 -7.17 20.42 -13.01
N ARG A 303 -6.17 21.04 -12.38
CA ARG A 303 -6.36 22.24 -11.56
C ARG A 303 -6.88 23.42 -12.37
N ALA A 304 -6.35 23.64 -13.57
CA ALA A 304 -6.80 24.72 -14.45
C ALA A 304 -8.28 24.54 -14.85
N TYR A 305 -8.69 23.31 -15.18
CA TYR A 305 -10.09 23.00 -15.50
C TYR A 305 -11.01 23.28 -14.30
N TYR A 306 -10.70 22.75 -13.11
CA TYR A 306 -11.56 22.93 -11.94
C TYR A 306 -11.58 24.36 -11.41
N SER A 307 -10.50 25.14 -11.57
CA SER A 307 -10.48 26.56 -11.16
C SER A 307 -11.48 27.42 -11.94
N LEU A 308 -11.75 27.08 -13.21
CA LEU A 308 -12.74 27.81 -14.02
C LEU A 308 -14.17 27.70 -13.46
N PHE A 309 -14.52 26.61 -12.79
CA PHE A 309 -15.82 26.49 -12.11
C PHE A 309 -15.91 27.33 -10.85
N ASN A 310 -14.81 27.49 -10.15
CA ASN A 310 -14.77 28.25 -8.88
C ASN A 310 -14.63 29.76 -9.13
N ASP A 311 -13.91 30.15 -10.20
CA ASP A 311 -13.55 31.53 -10.50
C ASP A 311 -14.50 32.17 -11.54
N GLY A 312 -15.58 31.50 -11.91
CA GLY A 312 -16.61 32.04 -12.82
C GLY A 312 -16.17 32.06 -14.29
N GLY A 313 -15.49 31.01 -14.76
CA GLY A 313 -15.02 30.90 -16.14
C GLY A 313 -16.15 30.86 -17.18
N VAL A 314 -15.86 31.33 -18.41
CA VAL A 314 -16.79 31.27 -19.53
C VAL A 314 -16.90 29.84 -20.04
N VAL A 315 -18.09 29.43 -20.51
CA VAL A 315 -18.35 28.05 -20.98
C VAL A 315 -17.37 27.60 -22.04
N GLY A 316 -16.97 28.50 -22.97
CA GLY A 316 -15.97 28.19 -24.00
C GLY A 316 -14.58 27.84 -23.42
N ASP A 317 -14.17 28.54 -22.37
CA ASP A 317 -12.88 28.29 -21.71
C ASP A 317 -12.93 26.96 -20.95
N ILE A 318 -14.08 26.62 -20.34
CA ILE A 318 -14.30 25.33 -19.63
C ILE A 318 -14.18 24.17 -20.62
N VAL A 319 -14.84 24.25 -21.79
CA VAL A 319 -14.77 23.20 -22.82
C VAL A 319 -13.33 23.03 -23.35
N THR A 320 -12.64 24.13 -23.64
CA THR A 320 -11.24 24.08 -24.09
C THR A 320 -10.32 23.47 -23.02
N ALA A 321 -10.49 23.85 -21.75
CA ALA A 321 -9.69 23.32 -20.66
C ALA A 321 -9.98 21.82 -20.40
N GLU A 322 -11.24 21.37 -20.60
CA GLU A 322 -11.62 19.95 -20.54
C GLU A 322 -10.90 19.14 -21.62
N GLU A 323 -11.00 19.59 -22.89
CA GLU A 323 -10.34 18.93 -24.02
C GLU A 323 -8.84 18.81 -23.81
N GLU A 324 -8.18 19.88 -23.38
CA GLU A 324 -6.74 19.88 -23.08
C GLU A 324 -6.41 18.91 -21.92
N MET A 325 -7.20 18.90 -20.86
CA MET A 325 -7.00 18.01 -19.73
C MET A 325 -7.16 16.54 -20.13
N LEU A 326 -8.23 16.20 -20.85
CA LEU A 326 -8.49 14.84 -21.33
C LEU A 326 -7.47 14.37 -22.36
N ALA A 327 -7.01 15.24 -23.25
CA ALA A 327 -5.94 14.92 -24.18
C ALA A 327 -4.62 14.58 -23.46
N VAL A 328 -4.26 15.32 -22.42
CA VAL A 328 -3.10 15.02 -21.59
C VAL A 328 -3.31 13.71 -20.83
N LEU A 329 -4.48 13.50 -20.22
CA LEU A 329 -4.82 12.27 -19.49
C LEU A 329 -4.66 11.03 -20.39
N ASN A 330 -5.29 11.03 -21.56
CA ASN A 330 -5.26 9.92 -22.49
C ASN A 330 -3.82 9.61 -22.95
N ARG A 331 -3.05 10.65 -23.26
CA ARG A 331 -1.64 10.51 -23.64
C ARG A 331 -0.81 9.88 -22.51
N GLU A 332 -0.95 10.36 -21.28
CA GLU A 332 -0.17 9.88 -20.14
C GLU A 332 -0.56 8.44 -19.74
N LEU A 333 -1.84 8.09 -19.81
CA LEU A 333 -2.30 6.73 -19.59
C LEU A 333 -1.76 5.76 -20.65
N TYR A 334 -1.81 6.16 -21.92
CA TYR A 334 -1.26 5.38 -23.02
C TYR A 334 0.25 5.12 -22.83
N TYR A 335 1.02 6.17 -22.51
CA TYR A 335 2.45 6.02 -22.27
C TYR A 335 2.75 5.18 -21.01
N THR A 336 1.94 5.28 -19.97
CA THR A 336 2.08 4.45 -18.78
C THR A 336 1.84 2.99 -19.11
N ALA A 337 0.79 2.67 -19.87
CA ALA A 337 0.49 1.33 -20.33
C ALA A 337 1.62 0.75 -21.21
N LEU A 338 2.13 1.52 -22.18
CA LEU A 338 3.24 1.10 -23.04
C LEU A 338 4.52 0.84 -22.24
N LYS A 339 4.86 1.71 -21.30
CA LYS A 339 6.06 1.55 -20.47
C LYS A 339 5.95 0.29 -19.60
N GLN A 340 4.77 0.04 -19.01
CA GLN A 340 4.56 -1.18 -18.22
C GLN A 340 4.61 -2.44 -19.10
N LEU A 341 3.98 -2.42 -20.27
CA LEU A 341 4.06 -3.54 -21.21
C LEU A 341 5.50 -3.85 -21.59
N PHE A 342 6.28 -2.82 -21.94
CA PHE A 342 7.69 -2.97 -22.28
C PHE A 342 8.50 -3.50 -21.07
N ALA A 343 8.25 -2.97 -19.87
CA ALA A 343 8.93 -3.42 -18.65
C ALA A 343 8.61 -4.89 -18.35
N THR A 344 7.34 -5.27 -18.42
CA THR A 344 6.91 -6.66 -18.22
C THR A 344 7.56 -7.60 -19.23
N ALA A 345 7.56 -7.23 -20.53
CA ALA A 345 8.20 -8.01 -21.57
C ALA A 345 9.73 -8.13 -21.36
N ALA A 346 10.40 -7.03 -20.97
CA ALA A 346 11.84 -7.03 -20.68
C ALA A 346 12.18 -7.90 -19.48
N VAL A 347 11.42 -7.80 -18.38
CA VAL A 347 11.63 -8.61 -17.17
C VAL A 347 11.44 -10.10 -17.47
N ILE A 348 10.39 -10.46 -18.23
CA ILE A 348 10.17 -11.86 -18.65
C ILE A 348 11.28 -12.34 -19.60
N SER A 349 11.75 -11.51 -20.53
CA SER A 349 12.83 -11.88 -21.46
C SER A 349 14.17 -12.08 -20.77
N LEU A 350 14.41 -11.37 -19.66
CA LEU A 350 15.64 -11.44 -18.88
C LEU A 350 15.51 -12.36 -17.66
N GLU A 351 14.40 -13.07 -17.49
CA GLU A 351 14.10 -13.82 -16.27
C GLU A 351 15.20 -14.78 -15.87
N ASN A 352 15.73 -15.60 -16.81
CA ASN A 352 16.77 -16.57 -16.51
C ASN A 352 17.99 -15.88 -15.90
N THR A 353 18.46 -14.79 -16.53
CA THR A 353 19.61 -14.03 -16.02
C THR A 353 19.34 -13.37 -14.67
N LEU A 354 18.12 -12.83 -14.46
CA LEU A 354 17.75 -12.14 -13.23
C LEU A 354 17.55 -13.11 -12.06
N LEU A 355 16.92 -14.26 -12.31
CA LEU A 355 16.56 -15.21 -11.27
C LEU A 355 17.74 -16.11 -10.88
N GLU A 356 18.64 -16.45 -11.81
CA GLU A 356 19.88 -17.19 -11.53
C GLU A 356 20.87 -16.42 -10.64
N LEU A 357 20.79 -15.08 -10.62
CA LEU A 357 21.58 -14.26 -9.70
C LEU A 357 21.16 -14.42 -8.23
N LEU A 358 19.96 -14.95 -7.99
CA LEU A 358 19.41 -15.12 -6.65
C LEU A 358 19.57 -16.58 -6.20
N PRO A 359 20.09 -16.85 -5.00
CA PRO A 359 20.29 -18.22 -4.49
C PRO A 359 18.96 -18.82 -3.97
N LEU A 360 17.89 -18.76 -4.77
CA LEU A 360 16.53 -19.18 -4.39
C LEU A 360 16.07 -20.50 -5.02
N GLY A 361 16.90 -21.12 -5.86
CA GLY A 361 16.67 -22.47 -6.40
C GLY A 361 15.45 -22.53 -7.35
N PHE A 362 15.38 -21.65 -8.34
CA PHE A 362 14.29 -21.60 -9.33
C PHE A 362 14.19 -22.89 -10.14
N ASN A 363 12.96 -23.35 -10.35
CA ASN A 363 12.60 -24.48 -11.21
C ASN A 363 11.60 -24.03 -12.29
N ASP A 364 11.30 -24.91 -13.26
CA ASP A 364 10.41 -24.59 -14.41
C ASP A 364 9.02 -24.11 -13.97
N LEU A 365 8.49 -24.65 -12.87
CA LEU A 365 7.19 -24.25 -12.32
C LEU A 365 7.24 -22.82 -11.77
N MET A 366 8.29 -22.46 -11.07
CA MET A 366 8.51 -21.11 -10.55
C MET A 366 8.67 -20.09 -11.69
N HIS A 367 9.37 -20.45 -12.77
CA HIS A 367 9.45 -19.63 -13.98
C HIS A 367 8.07 -19.41 -14.60
N GLY A 368 7.24 -20.45 -14.66
CA GLY A 368 5.84 -20.35 -15.14
C GLY A 368 5.01 -19.37 -14.30
N TYR A 369 5.07 -19.49 -12.97
CA TYR A 369 4.40 -18.56 -12.07
C TYR A 369 4.92 -17.13 -12.21
N PHE A 370 6.23 -16.96 -12.28
CA PHE A 370 6.86 -15.66 -12.43
C PHE A 370 6.35 -14.91 -13.68
N ARG A 371 6.37 -15.58 -14.86
CA ARG A 371 5.87 -15.01 -16.12
C ARG A 371 4.40 -14.61 -16.03
N THR A 372 3.55 -15.52 -15.55
CA THR A 372 2.11 -15.28 -15.41
C THR A 372 1.81 -14.13 -14.45
N LEU A 373 2.49 -14.11 -13.31
CA LEU A 373 2.32 -13.08 -12.29
C LEU A 373 2.90 -11.73 -12.71
N CYS A 374 4.01 -11.68 -13.47
CA CYS A 374 4.51 -10.44 -14.07
C CYS A 374 3.46 -9.76 -14.97
N VAL A 375 2.75 -10.54 -15.79
CA VAL A 375 1.64 -10.01 -16.61
C VAL A 375 0.47 -9.57 -15.72
N GLY A 376 0.10 -10.39 -14.72
CA GLY A 376 -0.97 -10.07 -13.78
C GLY A 376 -0.70 -8.78 -13.00
N TYR A 377 0.49 -8.65 -12.42
CA TYR A 377 0.88 -7.43 -11.70
C TYR A 377 0.99 -6.21 -12.63
N GLY A 378 1.45 -6.40 -13.87
CA GLY A 378 1.45 -5.34 -14.87
C GLY A 378 0.05 -4.79 -15.16
N LEU A 379 -0.93 -5.67 -15.38
CA LEU A 379 -2.33 -5.28 -15.56
C LEU A 379 -2.93 -4.64 -14.31
N TYR A 380 -2.63 -5.20 -13.13
CA TYR A 380 -3.01 -4.60 -11.85
C TYR A 380 -2.47 -3.17 -11.72
N ALA A 381 -1.20 -2.94 -12.02
CA ALA A 381 -0.58 -1.62 -11.89
C ALA A 381 -1.24 -0.57 -12.79
N ILE A 382 -1.57 -0.93 -14.03
CA ILE A 382 -2.29 -0.04 -14.95
C ILE A 382 -3.72 0.19 -14.44
N GLY A 383 -4.44 -0.88 -14.06
CA GLY A 383 -5.79 -0.80 -13.50
C GLY A 383 -5.86 0.07 -12.25
N ASN A 384 -4.90 -0.08 -11.34
CA ASN A 384 -4.78 0.75 -10.14
C ASN A 384 -4.49 2.23 -10.47
N THR A 385 -3.67 2.49 -11.50
CA THR A 385 -3.44 3.85 -12.02
C THR A 385 -4.74 4.48 -12.49
N VAL A 386 -5.53 3.77 -13.29
CA VAL A 386 -6.83 4.23 -13.80
C VAL A 386 -7.82 4.46 -12.64
N MET A 387 -7.87 3.55 -11.67
CA MET A 387 -8.71 3.69 -10.47
C MET A 387 -8.33 4.94 -9.66
N LEU A 388 -7.04 5.22 -9.48
CA LEU A 388 -6.59 6.42 -8.80
C LEU A 388 -7.00 7.70 -9.54
N ILE A 389 -7.04 7.68 -10.88
CA ILE A 389 -7.58 8.79 -11.69
C ILE A 389 -9.09 8.96 -11.45
N LEU A 390 -9.88 7.88 -11.33
CA LEU A 390 -11.29 7.99 -10.92
C LEU A 390 -11.44 8.70 -9.57
N LEU A 391 -10.53 8.45 -8.62
CA LEU A 391 -10.51 9.15 -7.34
C LEU A 391 -10.17 10.64 -7.47
N TYR A 392 -9.31 11.03 -8.41
CA TYR A 392 -9.10 12.45 -8.74
C TYR A 392 -10.39 13.12 -9.22
N PHE A 393 -11.17 12.44 -10.05
CA PHE A 393 -12.49 12.92 -10.49
C PHE A 393 -13.61 12.72 -9.46
N THR A 394 -13.30 12.27 -8.23
CA THR A 394 -14.26 12.03 -7.13
C THR A 394 -15.30 10.94 -7.42
N ASP A 395 -15.04 10.04 -8.38
CA ASP A 395 -15.89 8.88 -8.65
C ASP A 395 -15.61 7.73 -7.65
N TYR A 396 -15.99 7.94 -6.40
CA TYR A 396 -15.78 6.97 -5.32
C TYR A 396 -16.57 5.67 -5.54
N LEU A 397 -17.75 5.74 -6.14
CA LEU A 397 -18.55 4.55 -6.45
C LEU A 397 -17.92 3.72 -7.57
N GLY A 398 -17.38 4.37 -8.60
CA GLY A 398 -16.64 3.67 -9.65
C GLY A 398 -15.39 2.97 -9.11
N ALA A 399 -14.64 3.65 -8.24
CA ALA A 399 -13.45 3.08 -7.64
C ALA A 399 -13.75 1.87 -6.73
N VAL A 400 -14.78 1.95 -5.86
CA VAL A 400 -15.15 0.83 -4.98
C VAL A 400 -15.72 -0.36 -5.76
N LEU A 401 -16.46 -0.12 -6.84
CA LEU A 401 -16.96 -1.20 -7.71
C LEU A 401 -15.80 -1.91 -8.43
N ALA A 402 -14.89 -1.15 -9.03
CA ALA A 402 -13.73 -1.72 -9.72
C ALA A 402 -12.84 -2.53 -8.77
N SER A 403 -12.52 -2.00 -7.58
CA SER A 403 -11.71 -2.70 -6.59
C SER A 403 -12.43 -3.89 -5.96
N GLY A 404 -13.75 -3.80 -5.73
CA GLY A 404 -14.56 -4.90 -5.21
C GLY A 404 -14.66 -6.07 -6.19
N VAL A 405 -14.88 -5.77 -7.48
CA VAL A 405 -14.87 -6.79 -8.53
C VAL A 405 -13.48 -7.39 -8.70
N PHE A 406 -12.40 -6.59 -8.57
CA PHE A 406 -11.03 -7.10 -8.56
C PHE A 406 -10.82 -8.12 -7.44
N ALA A 407 -11.18 -7.77 -6.20
CA ALA A 407 -11.04 -8.67 -5.06
C ALA A 407 -11.80 -9.99 -5.28
N ALA A 408 -13.06 -9.89 -5.73
CA ALA A 408 -13.89 -11.06 -6.00
C ALA A 408 -13.34 -11.90 -7.17
N ALA A 409 -12.98 -11.27 -8.29
CA ALA A 409 -12.49 -11.98 -9.48
C ALA A 409 -11.13 -12.64 -9.23
N ALA A 410 -10.21 -11.97 -8.52
CA ALA A 410 -8.91 -12.55 -8.14
C ALA A 410 -9.10 -13.75 -7.20
N ALA A 411 -9.97 -13.62 -6.18
CA ALA A 411 -10.24 -14.72 -5.25
C ALA A 411 -10.93 -15.90 -5.95
N VAL A 412 -12.03 -15.66 -6.64
CA VAL A 412 -12.79 -16.71 -7.35
C VAL A 412 -11.95 -17.35 -8.45
N GLY A 413 -11.24 -16.54 -9.25
CA GLY A 413 -10.35 -17.03 -10.30
C GLY A 413 -9.23 -17.92 -9.73
N THR A 414 -8.67 -17.55 -8.58
CA THR A 414 -7.65 -18.38 -7.91
C THR A 414 -8.25 -19.68 -7.38
N VAL A 415 -9.43 -19.65 -6.76
CA VAL A 415 -10.12 -20.88 -6.33
C VAL A 415 -10.40 -21.79 -7.53
N ILE A 416 -10.86 -21.23 -8.65
CA ILE A 416 -11.10 -21.99 -9.88
C ILE A 416 -9.79 -22.61 -10.39
N SER A 417 -8.67 -21.87 -10.36
CA SER A 417 -7.37 -22.38 -10.82
C SER A 417 -6.89 -23.59 -10.02
N LEU A 418 -7.29 -23.75 -8.76
CA LEU A 418 -6.93 -24.92 -7.93
C LEU A 418 -7.54 -26.24 -8.43
N PHE A 419 -8.56 -26.19 -9.28
CA PHE A 419 -9.14 -27.40 -9.92
C PHE A 419 -8.41 -27.84 -11.19
N PHE A 420 -7.43 -27.05 -11.64
CA PHE A 420 -6.60 -27.36 -12.79
C PHE A 420 -5.20 -27.81 -12.36
N ASP A 421 -4.34 -28.11 -13.35
CA ASP A 421 -2.94 -28.43 -13.08
C ASP A 421 -2.23 -27.27 -12.36
N GLN A 422 -1.21 -27.63 -11.56
CA GLN A 422 -0.43 -26.66 -10.79
C GLN A 422 0.15 -25.51 -11.63
N ALA A 423 0.47 -25.78 -12.90
CA ALA A 423 0.97 -24.76 -13.82
C ALA A 423 0.02 -23.57 -14.03
N PHE A 424 -1.28 -23.71 -13.71
CA PHE A 424 -2.29 -22.68 -13.90
C PHE A 424 -2.55 -21.79 -12.67
N TYR A 425 -1.90 -22.02 -11.54
CA TYR A 425 -2.25 -21.33 -10.27
C TYR A 425 -2.05 -19.80 -10.28
N GLY A 426 -1.19 -19.27 -11.13
CA GLY A 426 -1.05 -17.80 -11.31
C GLY A 426 -2.15 -17.15 -12.16
N PHE A 427 -2.91 -17.93 -12.95
CA PHE A 427 -3.89 -17.39 -13.91
C PHE A 427 -5.13 -16.79 -13.22
N GLY A 428 -5.49 -17.24 -12.01
CA GLY A 428 -6.61 -16.67 -11.28
C GLY A 428 -6.40 -15.21 -10.94
N PHE A 429 -5.22 -14.86 -10.45
CA PHE A 429 -4.84 -13.47 -10.19
C PHE A 429 -4.74 -12.65 -11.49
N LEU A 430 -4.14 -13.21 -12.53
CA LEU A 430 -4.05 -12.57 -13.86
C LEU A 430 -5.42 -12.20 -14.40
N ALA A 431 -6.40 -13.14 -14.35
CA ALA A 431 -7.77 -12.89 -14.79
C ALA A 431 -8.45 -11.79 -13.96
N GLY A 432 -8.28 -11.83 -12.63
CA GLY A 432 -8.78 -10.80 -11.74
C GLY A 432 -8.21 -9.40 -12.05
N ALA A 433 -6.90 -9.31 -12.29
CA ALA A 433 -6.22 -8.08 -12.66
C ALA A 433 -6.67 -7.56 -14.04
N ALA A 434 -6.91 -8.46 -15.01
CA ALA A 434 -7.43 -8.10 -16.33
C ALA A 434 -8.85 -7.51 -16.22
N VAL A 435 -9.73 -8.15 -15.45
CA VAL A 435 -11.10 -7.64 -15.21
C VAL A 435 -11.04 -6.28 -14.49
N PHE A 436 -10.17 -6.13 -13.51
CA PHE A 436 -9.96 -4.85 -12.82
C PHE A 436 -9.57 -3.73 -13.77
N PHE A 437 -8.55 -3.96 -14.59
CA PHE A 437 -8.09 -2.99 -15.59
C PHE A 437 -9.21 -2.59 -16.55
N LEU A 438 -9.91 -3.58 -17.12
CA LEU A 438 -11.00 -3.32 -18.07
C LEU A 438 -12.15 -2.53 -17.44
N LEU A 439 -12.59 -2.91 -16.25
CA LEU A 439 -13.69 -2.20 -15.57
C LEU A 439 -13.29 -0.78 -15.17
N ALA A 440 -12.08 -0.59 -14.65
CA ALA A 440 -11.58 0.74 -14.31
C ALA A 440 -11.51 1.64 -15.57
N LEU A 441 -11.03 1.10 -16.70
CA LEU A 441 -10.92 1.84 -17.96
C LEU A 441 -12.31 2.20 -18.52
N LEU A 442 -13.23 1.23 -18.60
CA LEU A 442 -14.61 1.47 -19.05
C LEU A 442 -15.32 2.48 -18.17
N ARG A 443 -15.08 2.41 -16.85
CA ARG A 443 -15.66 3.37 -15.91
C ARG A 443 -15.10 4.77 -16.11
N LEU A 444 -13.80 4.89 -16.35
CA LEU A 444 -13.15 6.18 -16.61
C LEU A 444 -13.70 6.82 -17.88
N ASP A 445 -13.79 6.06 -18.98
CA ASP A 445 -14.35 6.51 -20.24
C ASP A 445 -15.80 7.01 -20.08
N TYR A 446 -16.65 6.19 -19.44
CA TYR A 446 -18.04 6.56 -19.12
C TYR A 446 -18.13 7.81 -18.23
N TYR A 447 -17.22 7.98 -17.27
CA TYR A 447 -17.25 9.11 -16.36
C TYR A 447 -16.81 10.40 -17.05
N THR A 448 -15.74 10.34 -17.83
CA THR A 448 -15.18 11.52 -18.53
C THR A 448 -16.03 11.98 -19.70
N SER A 449 -16.82 11.09 -20.32
CA SER A 449 -17.75 11.48 -21.39
C SER A 449 -18.86 12.46 -20.97
N SER A 450 -19.10 12.62 -19.67
CA SER A 450 -20.13 13.53 -19.14
C SER A 450 -19.60 14.37 -17.96
N LEU A 451 -18.33 14.71 -18.01
CA LEU A 451 -17.60 15.36 -16.92
C LEU A 451 -18.21 16.70 -16.48
N PRO A 452 -18.57 17.67 -17.37
CA PRO A 452 -19.13 18.94 -16.94
C PRO A 452 -20.46 18.78 -16.20
N TYR A 453 -21.33 17.89 -16.68
CA TYR A 453 -22.60 17.59 -16.02
C TYR A 453 -22.38 17.02 -14.60
N ARG A 454 -21.39 16.14 -14.44
CA ARG A 454 -21.08 15.55 -13.14
C ARG A 454 -20.48 16.55 -12.17
N VAL A 455 -19.55 17.40 -12.64
CA VAL A 455 -18.95 18.44 -11.80
C VAL A 455 -20.01 19.41 -11.28
N LEU A 456 -20.91 19.87 -12.13
CA LEU A 456 -22.00 20.77 -11.74
C LEU A 456 -23.05 20.08 -10.87
N GLY A 457 -23.40 18.82 -11.18
CA GLY A 457 -24.43 18.06 -10.43
C GLY A 457 -23.99 17.57 -9.06
N GLN A 458 -22.68 17.49 -8.79
CA GLN A 458 -22.13 17.03 -7.52
C GLN A 458 -21.86 18.17 -6.51
N GLN A 459 -22.02 19.43 -6.91
CA GLN A 459 -21.89 20.56 -5.99
C GLN A 459 -23.07 20.55 -5.00
N PRO A 460 -22.84 20.29 -3.70
CA PRO A 460 -23.92 20.27 -2.73
C PRO A 460 -24.42 21.69 -2.50
N ILE A 461 -25.73 21.92 -2.71
CA ILE A 461 -26.39 23.19 -2.40
C ILE A 461 -26.38 23.43 -0.87
N VAL A 462 -26.37 22.38 -0.08
CA VAL A 462 -26.24 22.43 1.39
C VAL A 462 -25.31 21.32 1.85
N ALA A 463 -24.32 21.65 2.67
CA ALA A 463 -23.44 20.66 3.29
C ALA A 463 -24.23 19.76 4.24
N GLN A 464 -24.57 18.54 3.79
CA GLN A 464 -25.22 17.55 4.65
C GLN A 464 -24.17 16.86 5.49
N THR A 465 -24.19 17.07 6.80
CA THR A 465 -23.45 16.24 7.76
C THR A 465 -24.13 14.88 7.90
N LYS A 466 -23.63 13.86 7.19
CA LYS A 466 -24.09 12.49 7.39
C LYS A 466 -23.60 11.97 8.74
N SER A 467 -24.53 11.76 9.68
CA SER A 467 -24.25 11.07 10.95
C SER A 467 -24.37 9.56 10.74
N GLY A 468 -23.25 8.88 10.58
CA GLY A 468 -23.17 7.42 10.42
C GLY A 468 -22.75 6.70 11.70
N ARG A 469 -22.38 5.42 11.56
CA ARG A 469 -21.95 4.57 12.70
C ARG A 469 -20.62 5.04 13.29
N PHE A 470 -19.66 5.43 12.47
CA PHE A 470 -18.36 5.92 12.91
C PHE A 470 -18.45 7.28 13.59
N THR A 471 -19.33 8.16 13.14
CA THR A 471 -19.63 9.43 13.81
C THR A 471 -20.23 9.20 15.20
N LYS A 472 -21.13 8.22 15.34
CA LYS A 472 -21.69 7.84 16.65
C LYS A 472 -20.63 7.26 17.57
N LEU A 473 -19.70 6.45 17.03
CA LEU A 473 -18.57 5.93 17.78
C LEU A 473 -17.65 7.07 18.25
N ALA A 474 -17.33 8.03 17.36
CA ALA A 474 -16.55 9.20 17.73
C ALA A 474 -17.16 9.94 18.93
N LEU A 475 -18.45 10.27 18.85
CA LEU A 475 -19.18 10.97 19.92
C LEU A 475 -19.25 10.17 21.23
N PHE A 476 -19.34 8.84 21.14
CA PHE A 476 -19.29 7.98 22.31
C PHE A 476 -17.92 8.00 22.98
N LEU A 477 -16.84 7.89 22.20
CA LEU A 477 -15.47 7.94 22.70
C LEU A 477 -15.09 9.32 23.26
N GLU A 478 -15.54 10.40 22.63
CA GLU A 478 -15.38 11.78 23.13
C GLU A 478 -16.03 11.93 24.52
N LYS A 479 -17.29 11.51 24.67
CA LYS A 479 -17.99 11.53 25.96
C LYS A 479 -17.34 10.64 27.03
N ALA A 480 -16.79 9.51 26.64
CA ALA A 480 -16.08 8.61 27.56
C ALA A 480 -14.77 9.25 28.07
N ALA A 481 -14.04 9.95 27.20
CA ALA A 481 -12.84 10.70 27.58
C ALA A 481 -13.15 11.84 28.56
N GLU A 482 -14.20 12.64 28.28
CA GLU A 482 -14.64 13.73 29.17
C GLU A 482 -15.04 13.23 30.57
N ARG A 483 -15.72 12.08 30.66
CA ARG A 483 -16.08 11.47 31.96
C ARG A 483 -14.84 11.00 32.72
N GLY A 484 -13.88 10.36 32.03
CA GLY A 484 -12.62 9.94 32.65
C GLY A 484 -11.81 11.12 33.21
N GLU A 485 -11.78 12.25 32.51
CA GLU A 485 -11.13 13.48 33.03
C GLU A 485 -11.86 14.12 34.20
N SER A 486 -13.20 14.04 34.23
CA SER A 486 -14.01 14.53 35.34
C SER A 486 -13.82 13.71 36.60
N ASP A 487 -13.71 12.37 36.46
CA ASP A 487 -13.52 11.47 37.60
C ASP A 487 -12.05 11.47 38.11
N ALA A 488 -11.08 11.74 37.25
CA ALA A 488 -9.68 11.92 37.66
C ALA A 488 -9.40 13.24 38.39
N LYS A 489 -10.30 14.23 38.28
CA LYS A 489 -10.23 15.54 38.98
C LYS A 489 -10.97 15.55 40.31
N LYS A 490 -11.70 14.51 40.65
CA LYS A 490 -12.33 14.27 41.97
C LYS A 490 -11.44 13.40 42.84
#